data_c71247c9a76294a627a56f2f8c40ce96
#
_entry.id   c71247c9a76294a627a56f2f8c40ce96
#
_cell.length_a   1.000
_cell.length_b   1.000
_cell.length_c   1.000
_cell.angle_alpha   90.00
_cell.angle_beta   90.00
_cell.angle_gamma   90.00
#
_symmetry.space_group_name_H-M   'P 1'
#
loop_
_entity.id
_entity.type
_entity.pdbx_description
1 polymer ?
#
loop_
_entity_poly.entity_id
_entity_poly.type
_entity_poly.pdbx_seq_one_letter_code
_entity_poly.pdbx_strand_id
1 'polypeptide(L)'
;QRCELKYTTKRDYLQTYNTLKEFETSTGYIVSFESINLDFYNRFKQYILNTLNHSINTFGKRIKIIKSILNYATEIGVNKNKEFLKKGFKVLSEKKKNQYLTSDEIEDIGVTELNDSLDKSRDIFLLMCYLGLRFSDYPKITKNNINKNHIDILMQKTNSTVSIPIH
;
A
#
# COMPACT_ATOMS: atom_id res chain seq x y z
N GLN A 1 -10.48 -12.70 -19.64
CA GLN A 1 -10.50 -11.21 -19.58
C GLN A 1 -9.92 -10.82 -18.22
N ARG A 2 -8.68 -10.25 -18.17
CA ARG A 2 -8.16 -9.68 -16.94
C ARG A 2 -8.91 -8.39 -16.66
N CYS A 3 -9.54 -8.33 -15.49
CA CYS A 3 -10.04 -7.10 -14.91
C CYS A 3 -8.95 -6.02 -14.96
N GLU A 4 -9.25 -4.82 -15.46
CA GLU A 4 -8.27 -3.72 -15.49
C GLU A 4 -7.73 -3.46 -14.09
N LEU A 5 -6.41 -3.53 -13.95
CA LEU A 5 -5.75 -3.26 -12.66
C LEU A 5 -6.00 -1.80 -12.26
N LYS A 6 -6.36 -1.58 -11.01
CA LYS A 6 -6.47 -0.23 -10.44
C LYS A 6 -5.14 0.54 -10.60
N TYR A 7 -5.21 1.85 -10.81
CA TYR A 7 -4.05 2.72 -11.00
C TYR A 7 -2.96 2.51 -9.94
N THR A 8 -3.32 2.41 -8.67
CA THR A 8 -2.38 2.16 -7.57
C THR A 8 -1.63 0.83 -7.72
N THR A 9 -2.30 -0.21 -8.21
CA THR A 9 -1.69 -1.51 -8.49
C THR A 9 -0.71 -1.41 -9.66
N LYS A 10 -1.10 -0.75 -10.75
CA LYS A 10 -0.19 -0.50 -11.90
C LYS A 10 1.07 0.24 -11.46
N ARG A 11 0.93 1.28 -10.62
CA ARG A 11 2.05 2.02 -10.04
C ARG A 11 2.99 1.14 -9.21
N ASP A 12 2.44 0.25 -8.39
CA ASP A 12 3.23 -0.67 -7.56
C ASP A 12 4.04 -1.67 -8.41
N TYR A 13 3.47 -2.16 -9.51
CA TYR A 13 4.18 -2.99 -10.50
C TYR A 13 5.32 -2.21 -11.17
N LEU A 14 5.05 -0.99 -11.63
CA LEU A 14 6.07 -0.13 -12.25
C LEU A 14 7.20 0.19 -11.28
N GLN A 15 6.88 0.53 -10.03
CA GLN A 15 7.89 0.74 -9.01
C GLN A 15 8.76 -0.50 -8.77
N THR A 16 8.16 -1.69 -8.77
CA THR A 16 8.92 -2.95 -8.61
C THR A 16 9.83 -3.18 -9.79
N TYR A 17 9.36 -2.95 -11.02
CA TYR A 17 10.15 -3.03 -12.23
C TYR A 17 11.36 -2.07 -12.19
N ASN A 18 11.13 -0.79 -11.85
CA ASN A 18 12.21 0.21 -11.74
C ASN A 18 13.24 -0.21 -10.68
N THR A 19 12.79 -0.69 -9.52
CA THR A 19 13.70 -1.18 -8.47
C THR A 19 14.54 -2.38 -8.94
N LEU A 20 13.97 -3.28 -9.76
CA LEU A 20 14.72 -4.39 -10.35
C LEU A 20 15.76 -3.89 -11.35
N LYS A 21 15.43 -2.88 -12.18
CA LYS A 21 16.38 -2.26 -13.11
C LYS A 21 17.53 -1.54 -12.41
N GLU A 22 17.23 -0.82 -11.34
CA GLU A 22 18.25 -0.19 -10.49
C GLU A 22 19.15 -1.24 -9.83
N PHE A 23 18.58 -2.35 -9.36
CA PHE A 23 19.33 -3.47 -8.80
C PHE A 23 20.28 -4.09 -9.87
N GLU A 24 19.81 -4.34 -11.09
CA GLU A 24 20.64 -4.82 -12.20
C GLU A 24 21.82 -3.87 -12.46
N THR A 25 21.54 -2.58 -12.59
CA THR A 25 22.57 -1.57 -12.88
C THR A 25 23.58 -1.44 -11.74
N SER A 26 23.14 -1.50 -10.49
CA SER A 26 24.01 -1.28 -9.31
C SER A 26 24.85 -2.50 -8.97
N THR A 27 24.37 -3.71 -9.27
CA THR A 27 25.02 -4.95 -8.82
C THR A 27 25.60 -5.79 -9.93
N GLY A 28 25.30 -5.47 -11.20
CA GLY A 28 25.63 -6.31 -12.36
C GLY A 28 24.85 -7.62 -12.44
N TYR A 29 23.86 -7.83 -11.56
CA TYR A 29 23.03 -9.04 -11.56
C TYR A 29 21.98 -8.98 -12.68
N ILE A 30 21.99 -9.95 -13.58
CA ILE A 30 21.01 -10.02 -14.67
C ILE A 30 19.74 -10.71 -14.15
N VAL A 31 18.63 -10.00 -14.13
CA VAL A 31 17.33 -10.50 -13.68
C VAL A 31 16.58 -11.15 -14.85
N SER A 32 16.42 -12.46 -14.80
CA SER A 32 15.63 -13.25 -15.74
C SER A 32 14.75 -14.25 -14.98
N PHE A 33 13.86 -14.95 -15.66
CA PHE A 33 13.08 -16.01 -15.00
C PHE A 33 13.98 -17.11 -14.41
N GLU A 34 15.07 -17.45 -15.07
CA GLU A 34 16.03 -18.49 -14.67
C GLU A 34 16.87 -18.04 -13.46
N SER A 35 17.24 -16.77 -13.42
CA SER A 35 18.11 -16.22 -12.36
C SER A 35 17.37 -15.90 -11.06
N ILE A 36 16.03 -15.85 -11.08
CA ILE A 36 15.23 -15.60 -9.86
C ILE A 36 15.18 -16.87 -9.01
N ASN A 37 16.17 -17.02 -8.13
CA ASN A 37 16.37 -18.11 -7.19
C ASN A 37 16.65 -17.56 -5.78
N LEU A 38 17.10 -18.40 -4.85
CA LEU A 38 17.42 -17.96 -3.47
C LEU A 38 18.62 -17.02 -3.40
N ASP A 39 19.59 -17.12 -4.31
CA ASP A 39 20.72 -16.17 -4.38
C ASP A 39 20.21 -14.78 -4.79
N PHE A 40 19.41 -14.69 -5.85
CA PHE A 40 18.71 -13.45 -6.20
C PHE A 40 17.96 -12.87 -5.01
N TYR A 41 17.16 -13.69 -4.30
CA TYR A 41 16.37 -13.25 -3.16
C TYR A 41 17.23 -12.61 -2.08
N ASN A 42 18.37 -13.23 -1.72
CA ASN A 42 19.25 -12.74 -0.69
C ASN A 42 19.98 -11.46 -1.12
N ARG A 43 20.48 -11.38 -2.35
CA ARG A 43 21.13 -10.17 -2.89
C ARG A 43 20.14 -9.03 -3.02
N PHE A 44 18.95 -9.28 -3.52
CA PHE A 44 17.91 -8.27 -3.64
C PHE A 44 17.42 -7.77 -2.28
N LYS A 45 17.35 -8.67 -1.27
CA LYS A 45 17.07 -8.29 0.12
C LYS A 45 18.14 -7.34 0.66
N GLN A 46 19.41 -7.69 0.51
CA GLN A 46 20.52 -6.83 0.94
C GLN A 46 20.49 -5.47 0.25
N TYR A 47 20.25 -5.45 -1.05
CA TYR A 47 20.12 -4.22 -1.82
C TYR A 47 18.98 -3.32 -1.30
N ILE A 48 17.79 -3.86 -1.11
CA ILE A 48 16.64 -3.10 -0.60
C ILE A 48 16.88 -2.57 0.82
N LEU A 49 17.43 -3.40 1.71
CA LEU A 49 17.59 -3.02 3.12
C LEU A 49 18.83 -2.16 3.36
N ASN A 50 19.96 -2.49 2.76
CA ASN A 50 21.24 -1.89 3.09
C ASN A 50 21.64 -0.77 2.12
N THR A 51 21.36 -0.93 0.81
CA THR A 51 21.72 0.09 -0.19
C THR A 51 20.65 1.16 -0.31
N LEU A 52 19.38 0.76 -0.42
CA LEU A 52 18.27 1.70 -0.51
C LEU A 52 17.73 2.15 0.87
N ASN A 53 18.19 1.55 1.95
CA ASN A 53 17.74 1.82 3.32
C ASN A 53 16.20 1.75 3.48
N HIS A 54 15.57 0.82 2.76
CA HIS A 54 14.13 0.59 2.83
C HIS A 54 13.77 -0.41 3.92
N SER A 55 12.50 -0.37 4.37
CA SER A 55 11.99 -1.28 5.39
C SER A 55 11.79 -2.71 4.85
N ILE A 56 11.78 -3.69 5.77
CA ILE A 56 11.46 -5.09 5.45
C ILE A 56 10.07 -5.25 4.83
N ASN A 57 9.12 -4.39 5.19
CA ASN A 57 7.79 -4.36 4.60
C ASN A 57 7.82 -3.93 3.12
N THR A 58 8.71 -2.99 2.77
CA THR A 58 8.95 -2.60 1.37
C THR A 58 9.53 -3.76 0.58
N PHE A 59 10.54 -4.45 1.12
CA PHE A 59 11.08 -5.66 0.52
C PHE A 59 10.00 -6.72 0.31
N GLY A 60 9.23 -7.03 1.37
CA GLY A 60 8.13 -8.00 1.28
C GLY A 60 7.10 -7.65 0.21
N LYS A 61 6.74 -6.36 0.09
CA LYS A 61 5.84 -5.87 -0.97
C LYS A 61 6.42 -6.14 -2.36
N ARG A 62 7.72 -5.88 -2.60
CA ARG A 62 8.39 -6.18 -3.87
C ARG A 62 8.37 -7.67 -4.17
N ILE A 63 8.74 -8.51 -3.20
CA ILE A 63 8.71 -9.97 -3.34
C ILE A 63 7.30 -10.50 -3.66
N LYS A 64 6.26 -9.95 -3.01
CA LYS A 64 4.88 -10.31 -3.29
C LYS A 64 4.51 -10.05 -4.75
N ILE A 65 4.91 -8.90 -5.29
CA ILE A 65 4.66 -8.53 -6.69
C ILE A 65 5.45 -9.43 -7.65
N ILE A 66 6.75 -9.67 -7.38
CA ILE A 66 7.58 -10.57 -8.17
C ILE A 66 6.95 -11.97 -8.21
N LYS A 67 6.53 -12.52 -7.06
CA LYS A 67 5.83 -13.82 -7.01
C LYS A 67 4.53 -13.83 -7.82
N SER A 68 3.77 -12.74 -7.82
CA SER A 68 2.55 -12.62 -8.63
C SER A 68 2.86 -12.67 -10.12
N ILE A 69 3.93 -12.01 -10.57
CA ILE A 69 4.38 -12.05 -11.97
C ILE A 69 4.87 -13.45 -12.36
N LEU A 70 5.68 -14.08 -11.49
CA LEU A 70 6.22 -15.41 -11.74
C LEU A 70 5.13 -16.48 -11.79
N ASN A 71 4.13 -16.42 -10.89
CA ASN A 71 2.98 -17.31 -10.94
C ASN A 71 2.23 -17.18 -12.26
N TYR A 72 1.96 -15.96 -12.69
CA TYR A 72 1.29 -15.73 -13.97
C TYR A 72 2.12 -16.20 -15.16
N ALA A 73 3.41 -15.89 -15.17
CA ALA A 73 4.31 -16.35 -16.24
C ALA A 73 4.41 -17.89 -16.29
N THR A 74 4.30 -18.56 -15.13
CA THR A 74 4.25 -20.01 -15.04
C THR A 74 2.92 -20.57 -15.58
N GLU A 75 1.81 -19.92 -15.23
CA GLU A 75 0.47 -20.31 -15.70
C GLU A 75 0.35 -20.28 -17.23
N ILE A 76 0.92 -19.25 -17.86
CA ILE A 76 0.93 -19.11 -19.33
C ILE A 76 2.09 -19.85 -20.02
N GLY A 77 2.88 -20.63 -19.27
CA GLY A 77 3.97 -21.47 -19.81
C GLY A 77 5.26 -20.75 -20.18
N VAL A 78 5.39 -19.44 -19.91
CA VAL A 78 6.60 -18.64 -20.21
C VAL A 78 7.69 -18.89 -19.18
N ASN A 79 7.34 -19.06 -17.89
CA ASN A 79 8.29 -19.38 -16.84
C ASN A 79 8.25 -20.85 -16.47
N LYS A 80 9.41 -21.51 -16.50
CA LYS A 80 9.59 -22.92 -16.07
C LYS A 80 10.25 -23.02 -14.69
N ASN A 81 10.87 -21.95 -14.20
CA ASN A 81 11.55 -21.91 -12.91
C ASN A 81 10.55 -21.87 -11.76
N LYS A 82 10.67 -22.79 -10.82
CA LYS A 82 9.82 -22.92 -9.62
C LYS A 82 10.54 -22.57 -8.31
N GLU A 83 11.78 -22.04 -8.39
CA GLU A 83 12.59 -21.69 -7.21
C GLU A 83 11.88 -20.71 -6.26
N PHE A 84 11.07 -19.80 -6.81
CA PHE A 84 10.28 -18.82 -6.03
C PHE A 84 9.18 -19.45 -5.17
N LEU A 85 8.87 -20.74 -5.35
CA LEU A 85 7.91 -21.48 -4.52
C LEU A 85 8.58 -22.10 -3.28
N LYS A 86 9.92 -22.19 -3.26
CA LYS A 86 10.65 -22.73 -2.12
C LYS A 86 10.39 -21.97 -0.83
N LYS A 87 10.41 -22.66 0.30
CA LYS A 87 10.16 -22.07 1.63
C LYS A 87 11.08 -20.89 1.98
N GLY A 88 12.30 -20.86 1.43
CA GLY A 88 13.23 -19.74 1.61
C GLY A 88 12.84 -18.44 0.92
N PHE A 89 12.01 -18.51 -0.13
CA PHE A 89 11.57 -17.33 -0.89
C PHE A 89 10.30 -16.71 -0.26
N LYS A 90 10.46 -16.14 0.94
CA LYS A 90 9.35 -15.68 1.78
C LYS A 90 8.97 -14.23 1.51
N VAL A 91 7.69 -13.93 1.59
CA VAL A 91 7.20 -12.55 1.72
C VAL A 91 7.34 -12.16 3.19
N LEU A 92 8.37 -11.36 3.49
CA LEU A 92 8.63 -10.90 4.85
C LEU A 92 7.73 -9.72 5.21
N SER A 93 7.32 -9.63 6.48
CA SER A 93 6.60 -8.48 7.02
C SER A 93 6.88 -8.32 8.52
N GLU A 94 6.95 -7.09 8.97
CA GLU A 94 7.07 -6.71 10.37
C GLU A 94 5.84 -5.92 10.81
N LYS A 95 5.37 -6.19 12.01
CA LYS A 95 4.34 -5.36 12.63
C LYS A 95 4.97 -4.03 13.04
N LYS A 96 4.45 -2.92 12.52
CA LYS A 96 4.80 -1.59 13.02
C LYS A 96 3.93 -1.26 14.22
N LYS A 97 4.50 -0.59 15.23
CA LYS A 97 3.69 0.06 16.25
C LYS A 97 2.91 1.19 15.58
N ASN A 98 1.60 1.11 15.61
CA ASN A 98 0.77 2.22 15.18
C ASN A 98 0.80 3.27 16.28
N GLN A 99 1.03 4.52 15.89
CA GLN A 99 0.79 5.69 16.72
C GLN A 99 -0.61 6.19 16.36
N TYR A 100 -1.37 6.59 17.35
CA TYR A 100 -2.71 7.15 17.20
C TYR A 100 -2.82 8.37 18.14
N LEU A 101 -3.65 9.30 17.75
CA LEU A 101 -3.97 10.46 18.61
C LEU A 101 -4.95 10.02 19.70
N THR A 102 -4.76 10.55 20.90
CA THR A 102 -5.73 10.45 21.99
C THR A 102 -6.90 11.40 21.75
N SER A 103 -7.97 11.25 22.51
CA SER A 103 -9.12 12.16 22.42
C SER A 103 -8.72 13.60 22.75
N ASP A 104 -7.91 13.78 23.79
CA ASP A 104 -7.43 15.09 24.24
C ASP A 104 -6.58 15.78 23.15
N GLU A 105 -5.68 15.03 22.49
CA GLU A 105 -4.89 15.56 21.37
C GLU A 105 -5.75 15.96 20.16
N ILE A 106 -6.86 15.25 19.91
CA ILE A 106 -7.82 15.58 18.85
C ILE A 106 -8.58 16.87 19.22
N GLU A 107 -8.98 17.03 20.49
CA GLU A 107 -9.61 18.24 21.00
C GLU A 107 -8.66 19.45 20.93
N ASP A 108 -7.41 19.31 21.34
CA ASP A 108 -6.37 20.35 21.25
C ASP A 108 -6.16 20.82 19.80
N ILE A 109 -6.13 19.87 18.84
CA ILE A 109 -6.09 20.20 17.42
C ILE A 109 -7.33 21.02 17.00
N GLY A 110 -8.49 20.68 17.55
CA GLY A 110 -9.76 21.33 17.23
C GLY A 110 -9.81 22.82 17.65
N VAL A 111 -9.20 23.16 18.78
CA VAL A 111 -9.20 24.53 19.31
C VAL A 111 -7.99 25.37 18.90
N THR A 112 -7.02 24.75 18.19
CA THR A 112 -5.82 25.47 17.73
C THR A 112 -6.16 26.52 16.67
N GLU A 113 -5.78 27.77 16.90
CA GLU A 113 -5.92 28.85 15.92
C GLU A 113 -4.97 28.67 14.75
N LEU A 114 -5.48 28.66 13.54
CA LEU A 114 -4.75 28.45 12.31
C LEU A 114 -5.12 29.50 11.25
N ASN A 115 -4.32 29.62 10.20
CA ASN A 115 -4.71 30.42 9.05
C ASN A 115 -5.78 29.70 8.21
N ASP A 116 -6.56 30.45 7.40
CA ASP A 116 -7.72 29.94 6.64
C ASP A 116 -7.49 28.65 5.86
N SER A 117 -6.28 28.47 5.30
CA SER A 117 -5.94 27.28 4.51
C SER A 117 -5.73 26.05 5.38
N LEU A 118 -5.04 26.21 6.51
CA LEU A 118 -4.81 25.14 7.48
C LEU A 118 -6.07 24.82 8.28
N ASP A 119 -6.89 25.82 8.54
CA ASP A 119 -8.17 25.70 9.23
C ASP A 119 -9.10 24.68 8.54
N LYS A 120 -9.27 24.85 7.23
CA LYS A 120 -10.02 23.88 6.40
C LYS A 120 -9.41 22.47 6.43
N SER A 121 -8.08 22.38 6.40
CA SER A 121 -7.37 21.10 6.43
C SER A 121 -7.55 20.41 7.78
N ARG A 122 -7.52 21.17 8.89
CA ARG A 122 -7.82 20.70 10.23
C ARG A 122 -9.24 20.15 10.33
N ASP A 123 -10.24 20.89 9.85
CA ASP A 123 -11.64 20.48 9.92
C ASP A 123 -11.88 19.17 9.16
N ILE A 124 -11.28 19.02 7.96
CA ILE A 124 -11.33 17.76 7.20
C ILE A 124 -10.65 16.63 7.97
N PHE A 125 -9.51 16.91 8.59
CA PHE A 125 -8.78 15.92 9.38
C PHE A 125 -9.59 15.45 10.60
N LEU A 126 -10.17 16.37 11.35
CA LEU A 126 -11.05 16.06 12.48
C LEU A 126 -12.27 15.25 12.05
N LEU A 127 -12.91 15.67 10.96
CA LEU A 127 -14.04 14.92 10.38
C LEU A 127 -13.64 13.47 10.06
N MET A 128 -12.47 13.26 9.46
CA MET A 128 -11.97 11.92 9.18
C MET A 128 -11.66 11.11 10.44
N CYS A 129 -11.12 11.75 11.49
CA CYS A 129 -10.87 11.11 12.79
C CYS A 129 -12.17 10.62 13.42
N TYR A 130 -13.20 11.47 13.51
CA TYR A 130 -14.49 11.12 14.10
C TYR A 130 -15.27 10.08 13.29
N LEU A 131 -15.21 10.14 11.96
CA LEU A 131 -15.93 9.21 11.09
C LEU A 131 -15.13 7.92 10.80
N GLY A 132 -13.85 7.83 11.16
CA GLY A 132 -12.98 6.69 10.83
C GLY A 132 -12.78 6.49 9.34
N LEU A 133 -12.88 7.54 8.53
CA LEU A 133 -12.81 7.48 7.09
C LEU A 133 -11.39 7.51 6.55
N ARG A 134 -11.19 6.87 5.39
CA ARG A 134 -9.95 7.06 4.63
C ARG A 134 -10.01 8.38 3.86
N PHE A 135 -8.85 9.02 3.67
CA PHE A 135 -8.74 10.24 2.88
C PHE A 135 -9.37 10.12 1.47
N SER A 136 -9.31 8.94 0.85
CA SER A 136 -9.94 8.68 -0.46
C SER A 136 -11.47 8.67 -0.45
N ASP A 137 -12.08 8.49 0.72
CA ASP A 137 -13.53 8.31 0.85
C ASP A 137 -14.22 9.61 1.31
N TYR A 138 -13.49 10.49 2.01
CA TYR A 138 -13.99 11.78 2.48
C TYR A 138 -14.61 12.66 1.36
N PRO A 139 -14.00 12.83 0.16
CA PRO A 139 -14.58 13.69 -0.89
C PRO A 139 -15.92 13.21 -1.44
N LYS A 140 -16.32 11.98 -1.09
CA LYS A 140 -17.59 11.39 -1.52
C LYS A 140 -18.75 11.73 -0.59
N ILE A 141 -18.46 12.37 0.55
CA ILE A 141 -19.50 12.81 1.47
C ILE A 141 -20.25 13.98 0.83
N THR A 142 -21.52 13.79 0.62
CA THR A 142 -22.45 14.80 0.13
C THR A 142 -23.64 14.87 1.08
N LYS A 143 -24.45 15.93 0.97
CA LYS A 143 -25.68 16.05 1.72
C LYS A 143 -26.62 14.85 1.56
N ASN A 144 -26.58 14.20 0.41
CA ASN A 144 -27.43 13.02 0.11
C ASN A 144 -27.01 11.76 0.88
N ASN A 145 -25.78 11.73 1.42
CA ASN A 145 -25.30 10.63 2.23
C ASN A 145 -25.71 10.76 3.71
N ILE A 146 -26.18 11.95 4.12
CA ILE A 146 -26.51 12.27 5.50
C ILE A 146 -28.00 12.03 5.70
N ASN A 147 -28.31 11.04 6.51
CA ASN A 147 -29.65 10.75 7.03
C ASN A 147 -29.81 11.33 8.43
N LYS A 148 -31.03 11.26 9.02
CA LYS A 148 -31.27 11.84 10.36
C LYS A 148 -30.33 11.35 11.44
N ASN A 149 -29.94 10.06 11.41
CA ASN A 149 -29.21 9.39 12.48
C ASN A 149 -27.91 8.72 12.00
N HIS A 150 -27.59 8.77 10.72
CA HIS A 150 -26.41 8.10 10.16
C HIS A 150 -25.95 8.70 8.84
N ILE A 151 -24.69 8.43 8.49
CA ILE A 151 -24.06 8.78 7.22
C ILE A 151 -23.73 7.49 6.49
N ASP A 152 -24.27 7.32 5.26
CA ASP A 152 -24.00 6.15 4.42
C ASP A 152 -22.98 6.48 3.35
N ILE A 153 -21.83 5.76 3.34
CA ILE A 153 -20.73 6.01 2.41
C ILE A 153 -20.32 4.72 1.70
N LEU A 154 -20.26 4.78 0.37
CA LEU A 154 -19.68 3.72 -0.44
C LEU A 154 -18.16 3.84 -0.48
N MET A 155 -17.46 2.92 0.17
CA MET A 155 -16.00 2.92 0.32
C MET A 155 -15.31 2.59 -1.01
N GLN A 156 -14.37 3.44 -1.45
CA GLN A 156 -13.70 3.29 -2.75
C GLN A 156 -12.81 2.03 -2.86
N LYS A 157 -12.20 1.64 -1.75
CA LYS A 157 -11.24 0.53 -1.76
C LYS A 157 -11.94 -0.83 -1.81
N THR A 158 -13.04 -0.98 -1.05
CA THR A 158 -13.73 -2.25 -0.82
C THR A 158 -15.03 -2.40 -1.60
N ASN A 159 -15.54 -1.28 -2.14
CA ASN A 159 -16.85 -1.19 -2.79
C ASN A 159 -18.01 -1.67 -1.88
N SER A 160 -17.86 -1.49 -0.57
CA SER A 160 -18.86 -1.79 0.46
C SER A 160 -19.42 -0.51 1.04
N THR A 161 -20.72 -0.48 1.36
CA THR A 161 -21.34 0.63 2.07
C THR A 161 -21.06 0.50 3.57
N VAL A 162 -20.68 1.61 4.19
CA VAL A 162 -20.53 1.74 5.65
C VAL A 162 -21.54 2.77 6.13
N SER A 163 -22.30 2.43 7.17
CA SER A 163 -23.24 3.32 7.85
C SER A 163 -22.62 3.78 9.16
N ILE A 164 -22.41 5.08 9.31
CA ILE A 164 -21.76 5.70 10.47
C ILE A 164 -22.83 6.44 11.28
N PRO A 165 -23.07 6.08 12.55
CA PRO A 165 -24.06 6.76 13.37
C PRO A 165 -23.62 8.20 13.68
N ILE A 166 -24.60 9.11 13.75
CA ILE A 166 -24.42 10.51 14.20
C ILE A 166 -24.93 10.56 15.65
N HIS A 167 -24.04 10.92 16.57
CA HIS A 167 -24.34 11.09 17.99
C HIS A 167 -24.57 12.55 18.34
#